data_eb743207fc40fc76d0576b33e1b323cf
#
_entry.id   eb743207fc40fc76d0576b33e1b323cf
#
_cell.length_a   1.000
_cell.length_b   1.000
_cell.length_c   1.000
_cell.angle_alpha   90.00
_cell.angle_beta   90.00
_cell.angle_gamma   90.00
#
_symmetry.space_group_name_H-M   'P 1'
#
loop_
_entity.id
_entity.type
_entity.pdbx_description
1 polymer ?
#
loop_
_entity_poly.entity_id
_entity_poly.type
_entity_poly.pdbx_seq_one_letter_code
_entity_poly.pdbx_strand_id
1 'polypeptide(L)'
;SLLLLDSSKQVLRFEIALGPKGLDAKKFVVKMDEGIAGWVVKNNRSLIVNDTENDPRYSPAVQQSTGYQTRNMLAVPMRVRDECIGVIEILNKSGSGGFTLTDLEVLEILANQAAIAYQNASFLQKSRDEIVVLQDQIVTDRGYHTMIARSPVILEKLDIVERVAKSDS
;
A
#
# COMPACT_ATOMS: atom_id res chain seq x y z
N SER A 1 4.15 -8.24 9.35
CA SER A 1 3.90 -6.92 8.73
C SER A 1 4.06 -6.97 7.22
N LEU A 2 3.41 -6.04 6.53
CA LEU A 2 3.55 -5.78 5.11
C LEU A 2 3.90 -4.30 4.93
N LEU A 3 4.99 -4.04 4.24
CA LEU A 3 5.45 -2.70 3.92
C LEU A 3 5.40 -2.49 2.41
N LEU A 4 4.91 -1.34 1.98
CA LEU A 4 4.91 -0.94 0.57
C LEU A 4 5.99 0.11 0.32
N LEU A 5 6.61 0.01 -0.84
CA LEU A 5 7.64 0.94 -1.30
C LEU A 5 7.00 2.20 -1.91
N ASP A 6 7.31 3.35 -1.33
CA ASP A 6 7.08 4.66 -1.94
C ASP A 6 8.38 5.11 -2.63
N SER A 7 8.52 4.75 -3.91
CA SER A 7 9.75 5.01 -4.68
C SER A 7 10.04 6.51 -4.83
N SER A 8 8.99 7.35 -4.84
CA SER A 8 9.14 8.81 -4.97
C SER A 8 9.78 9.43 -3.72
N LYS A 9 9.57 8.82 -2.56
CA LYS A 9 10.09 9.29 -1.26
C LYS A 9 11.24 8.46 -0.73
N GLN A 10 11.62 7.39 -1.44
CA GLN A 10 12.67 6.45 -1.02
C GLN A 10 12.43 5.87 0.39
N VAL A 11 11.17 5.47 0.65
CA VAL A 11 10.75 4.96 1.95
C VAL A 11 9.82 3.76 1.81
N LEU A 12 9.77 2.96 2.88
CA LEU A 12 8.82 1.87 3.08
C LEU A 12 7.78 2.29 4.13
N ARG A 13 6.51 2.09 3.82
CA ARG A 13 5.39 2.38 4.72
C ARG A 13 4.69 1.10 5.14
N PHE A 14 4.40 0.98 6.42
CA PHE A 14 3.60 -0.12 6.93
C PHE A 14 2.15 0.01 6.44
N GLU A 15 1.75 -0.86 5.55
CA GLU A 15 0.35 -0.99 5.11
C GLU A 15 -0.43 -1.89 6.07
N ILE A 16 0.15 -3.05 6.40
CA ILE A 16 -0.41 -3.99 7.38
C ILE A 16 0.64 -4.27 8.44
N ALA A 17 0.27 -4.07 9.70
CA ALA A 17 1.07 -4.47 10.84
C ALA A 17 0.17 -5.13 11.87
N LEU A 18 0.35 -6.43 12.07
CA LEU A 18 -0.41 -7.25 13.01
C LEU A 18 0.40 -7.47 14.29
N GLY A 19 -0.30 -7.80 15.37
CA GLY A 19 0.30 -8.07 16.67
C GLY A 19 0.14 -6.92 17.68
N PRO A 20 0.66 -7.07 18.90
CA PRO A 20 0.38 -6.16 20.03
C PRO A 20 0.78 -4.69 19.78
N LYS A 21 1.77 -4.47 18.92
CA LYS A 21 2.31 -3.14 18.60
C LYS A 21 2.10 -2.74 17.13
N GLY A 22 1.21 -3.42 16.42
CA GLY A 22 0.98 -3.19 15.01
C GLY A 22 0.50 -1.78 14.69
N LEU A 23 -0.41 -1.22 15.49
CA LEU A 23 -0.91 0.15 15.30
C LEU A 23 0.18 1.22 15.50
N ASP A 24 1.11 0.99 16.42
CA ASP A 24 2.23 1.89 16.64
C ASP A 24 3.24 1.79 15.49
N ALA A 25 3.52 0.59 15.01
CA ALA A 25 4.41 0.37 13.87
C ALA A 25 3.90 1.07 12.59
N LYS A 26 2.58 1.11 12.34
CA LYS A 26 2.00 1.82 11.19
C LYS A 26 2.30 3.32 11.13
N LYS A 27 2.63 3.94 12.24
CA LYS A 27 3.03 5.36 12.29
C LYS A 27 4.45 5.58 11.80
N PHE A 28 5.22 4.50 11.69
CA PHE A 28 6.63 4.54 11.29
C PHE A 28 6.79 4.50 9.77
N VAL A 29 7.86 5.16 9.33
CA VAL A 29 8.35 5.12 7.97
C VAL A 29 9.79 4.63 8.02
N VAL A 30 10.08 3.57 7.29
CA VAL A 30 11.42 2.98 7.19
C VAL A 30 12.10 3.51 5.94
N LYS A 31 13.33 4.00 6.05
CA LYS A 31 14.10 4.43 4.88
C LYS A 31 14.53 3.22 4.05
N MET A 32 14.62 3.41 2.73
CA MET A 32 14.97 2.36 1.78
C MET A 32 16.37 1.76 1.98
N ASP A 33 17.27 2.48 2.65
CA ASP A 33 18.64 2.08 2.95
C ASP A 33 18.82 1.63 4.40
N GLU A 34 17.76 1.53 5.17
CA GLU A 34 17.80 1.24 6.61
C GLU A 34 17.12 -0.09 6.96
N GLY A 35 17.78 -0.83 7.83
CA GLY A 35 17.24 -2.05 8.40
C GLY A 35 17.13 -3.22 7.43
N ILE A 36 16.51 -4.30 7.90
CA ILE A 36 16.34 -5.53 7.13
C ILE A 36 15.39 -5.33 5.95
N ALA A 37 14.28 -4.60 6.15
CA ALA A 37 13.35 -4.29 5.07
C ALA A 37 14.05 -3.51 3.93
N GLY A 38 14.83 -2.49 4.26
CA GLY A 38 15.61 -1.73 3.29
C GLY A 38 16.62 -2.60 2.54
N TRP A 39 17.30 -3.48 3.26
CA TRP A 39 18.24 -4.43 2.65
C TRP A 39 17.52 -5.38 1.65
N VAL A 40 16.34 -5.90 2.02
CA VAL A 40 15.53 -6.79 1.16
C VAL A 40 15.12 -6.07 -0.11
N VAL A 41 14.65 -4.82 -0.03
CA VAL A 41 14.29 -4.02 -1.20
C VAL A 41 15.49 -3.78 -2.10
N LYS A 42 16.59 -3.31 -1.54
CA LYS A 42 17.82 -2.96 -2.27
C LYS A 42 18.42 -4.14 -3.02
N ASN A 43 18.42 -5.33 -2.39
CA ASN A 43 19.03 -6.52 -2.96
C ASN A 43 18.02 -7.38 -3.73
N ASN A 44 16.73 -7.09 -3.62
CA ASN A 44 15.62 -7.89 -4.15
C ASN A 44 15.74 -9.38 -3.77
N ARG A 45 16.14 -9.67 -2.53
CA ARG A 45 16.42 -11.02 -2.01
C ARG A 45 15.80 -11.20 -0.64
N SER A 46 15.27 -12.41 -0.42
CA SER A 46 14.74 -12.82 0.88
C SER A 46 15.86 -13.01 1.91
N LEU A 47 15.52 -12.82 3.19
CA LEU A 47 16.48 -12.87 4.27
C LEU A 47 15.87 -13.51 5.52
N ILE A 48 16.59 -14.48 6.08
CA ILE A 48 16.34 -15.02 7.42
C ILE A 48 17.38 -14.41 8.37
N VAL A 49 16.91 -13.85 9.48
CA VAL A 49 17.74 -13.36 10.58
C VAL A 49 17.25 -13.99 11.87
N ASN A 50 17.98 -14.97 12.37
CA ASN A 50 17.60 -15.69 13.60
C ASN A 50 18.19 -15.06 14.87
N ASP A 51 19.06 -14.06 14.73
CA ASP A 51 19.63 -13.26 15.81
C ASP A 51 19.73 -11.82 15.34
N THR A 52 18.72 -11.01 15.66
CA THR A 52 18.66 -9.61 15.23
C THR A 52 19.62 -8.73 16.01
N GLU A 53 19.99 -9.09 17.23
CA GLU A 53 20.90 -8.29 18.06
C GLU A 53 22.33 -8.26 17.48
N ASN A 54 22.73 -9.38 16.85
CA ASN A 54 24.06 -9.52 16.27
C ASN A 54 24.10 -9.31 14.74
N ASP A 55 22.96 -9.04 14.09
CA ASP A 55 22.93 -8.80 12.65
C ASP A 55 23.18 -7.31 12.33
N PRO A 56 24.28 -6.97 11.62
CA PRO A 56 24.64 -5.58 11.34
C PRO A 56 23.62 -4.86 10.44
N ARG A 57 22.72 -5.56 9.79
CA ARG A 57 21.66 -4.99 8.95
C ARG A 57 20.42 -4.59 9.75
N TYR A 58 20.30 -5.06 11.00
CA TYR A 58 19.16 -4.74 11.83
C TYR A 58 19.19 -3.30 12.31
N SER A 59 18.09 -2.56 12.14
CA SER A 59 17.92 -1.23 12.71
C SER A 59 16.95 -1.31 13.90
N PRO A 60 17.36 -0.85 15.09
CA PRO A 60 16.50 -0.85 16.26
C PRO A 60 15.47 0.28 16.28
N ALA A 61 15.39 1.13 15.26
CA ALA A 61 14.57 2.33 15.25
C ALA A 61 13.07 2.05 15.53
N VAL A 62 12.50 1.03 14.86
CA VAL A 62 11.10 0.63 15.09
C VAL A 62 10.93 0.04 16.50
N GLN A 63 11.88 -0.77 16.97
CA GLN A 63 11.88 -1.32 18.32
C GLN A 63 11.95 -0.25 19.38
N GLN A 64 12.83 0.72 19.25
CA GLN A 64 12.99 1.84 20.20
C GLN A 64 11.71 2.67 20.31
N SER A 65 11.00 2.82 19.21
CA SER A 65 9.80 3.63 19.16
C SER A 65 8.54 2.90 19.64
N THR A 66 8.42 1.59 19.33
CA THR A 66 7.23 0.80 19.68
C THR A 66 7.40 0.03 21.00
N GLY A 67 8.62 -0.13 21.47
CA GLY A 67 8.99 -1.00 22.58
C GLY A 67 8.85 -2.50 22.26
N TYR A 68 8.67 -2.86 20.98
CA TYR A 68 8.53 -4.26 20.56
C TYR A 68 9.89 -4.86 20.25
N GLN A 69 10.38 -5.75 21.12
CA GLN A 69 11.65 -6.44 20.94
C GLN A 69 11.55 -7.49 19.85
N THR A 70 12.37 -7.36 18.82
CA THR A 70 12.51 -8.34 17.74
C THR A 70 13.73 -9.20 18.00
N ARG A 71 13.55 -10.52 18.07
CA ARG A 71 14.63 -11.50 18.32
C ARG A 71 15.04 -12.23 17.05
N ASN A 72 14.07 -12.58 16.23
CA ASN A 72 14.30 -13.17 14.92
C ASN A 72 13.29 -12.63 13.93
N MET A 73 13.68 -12.62 12.65
CA MET A 73 12.90 -12.04 11.56
C MET A 73 13.11 -12.84 10.28
N LEU A 74 12.03 -12.99 9.54
CA LEU A 74 12.04 -13.45 8.15
C LEU A 74 11.43 -12.35 7.30
N ALA A 75 12.15 -11.86 6.29
CA ALA A 75 11.71 -10.82 5.40
C ALA A 75 11.86 -11.26 3.95
N VAL A 76 10.81 -11.06 3.16
CA VAL A 76 10.76 -11.44 1.75
C VAL A 76 10.23 -10.29 0.89
N PRO A 77 10.79 -10.07 -0.32
CA PRO A 77 10.30 -9.04 -1.21
C PRO A 77 8.97 -9.42 -1.85
N MET A 78 8.07 -8.46 -1.95
CA MET A 78 6.90 -8.53 -2.82
C MET A 78 7.31 -8.11 -4.23
N ARG A 79 7.21 -9.01 -5.20
CA ARG A 79 7.67 -8.74 -6.56
C ARG A 79 6.51 -8.68 -7.54
N VAL A 80 6.57 -7.68 -8.42
CA VAL A 80 5.75 -7.62 -9.63
C VAL A 80 6.70 -7.67 -10.80
N ARG A 81 6.68 -8.76 -11.56
CA ARG A 81 7.74 -9.12 -12.51
C ARG A 81 9.08 -9.21 -11.77
N ASP A 82 10.05 -8.36 -12.12
CA ASP A 82 11.38 -8.33 -11.47
C ASP A 82 11.56 -7.16 -10.51
N GLU A 83 10.52 -6.32 -10.32
CA GLU A 83 10.59 -5.15 -9.46
C GLU A 83 10.06 -5.46 -8.06
N CYS A 84 10.80 -5.05 -7.04
CA CYS A 84 10.34 -5.10 -5.65
C CYS A 84 9.42 -3.91 -5.37
N ILE A 85 8.15 -4.19 -5.03
CA ILE A 85 7.13 -3.19 -4.69
C ILE A 85 6.89 -3.06 -3.18
N GLY A 86 7.50 -3.93 -2.40
CA GLY A 86 7.33 -3.95 -0.95
C GLY A 86 8.01 -5.15 -0.29
N VAL A 87 7.80 -5.29 1.01
CA VAL A 87 8.37 -6.36 1.83
C VAL A 87 7.30 -6.94 2.74
N ILE A 88 7.28 -8.27 2.86
CA ILE A 88 6.54 -8.95 3.93
C ILE A 88 7.54 -9.44 4.97
N GLU A 89 7.23 -9.16 6.24
CA GLU A 89 8.04 -9.56 7.38
C GLU A 89 7.23 -10.37 8.38
N ILE A 90 7.83 -11.43 8.90
CA ILE A 90 7.37 -12.16 10.07
C ILE A 90 8.42 -12.03 11.15
N LEU A 91 7.97 -11.71 12.36
CA LEU A 91 8.82 -11.45 13.52
C LEU A 91 8.55 -12.47 14.62
N ASN A 92 9.59 -12.78 15.38
CA ASN A 92 9.48 -13.53 16.62
C ASN A 92 8.77 -14.89 16.48
N LYS A 93 9.24 -15.73 15.55
CA LYS A 93 8.77 -17.13 15.48
C LYS A 93 8.96 -17.80 16.83
N SER A 94 7.90 -18.44 17.32
CA SER A 94 7.91 -19.20 18.57
C SER A 94 8.66 -20.53 18.38
N GLY A 95 9.30 -21.00 19.44
CA GLY A 95 10.05 -22.26 19.44
C GLY A 95 11.58 -22.06 19.40
N SER A 96 12.34 -23.14 19.55
CA SER A 96 13.80 -23.10 19.73
C SER A 96 14.62 -23.05 18.43
N GLY A 97 13.98 -23.15 17.27
CA GLY A 97 14.70 -23.33 15.99
C GLY A 97 14.80 -22.08 15.10
N GLY A 98 14.17 -20.97 15.46
CA GLY A 98 14.11 -19.78 14.59
C GLY A 98 13.37 -20.03 13.27
N PHE A 99 13.61 -19.17 12.27
CA PHE A 99 13.09 -19.34 10.91
C PHE A 99 13.95 -20.32 10.11
N THR A 100 13.30 -21.11 9.26
CA THR A 100 13.91 -22.15 8.41
C THR A 100 13.75 -21.78 6.92
N LEU A 101 14.45 -22.52 6.05
CA LEU A 101 14.26 -22.37 4.60
C LEU A 101 12.82 -22.72 4.17
N THR A 102 12.19 -23.67 4.81
CA THR A 102 10.78 -24.00 4.54
C THR A 102 9.85 -22.82 4.87
N ASP A 103 10.08 -22.12 6.00
CA ASP A 103 9.32 -20.91 6.32
C ASP A 103 9.50 -19.82 5.25
N LEU A 104 10.73 -19.69 4.75
CA LEU A 104 11.07 -18.73 3.70
C LEU A 104 10.32 -19.06 2.40
N GLU A 105 10.36 -20.31 1.94
CA GLU A 105 9.66 -20.76 0.74
C GLU A 105 8.15 -20.49 0.83
N VAL A 106 7.54 -20.81 1.96
CA VAL A 106 6.10 -20.53 2.18
C VAL A 106 5.82 -19.03 2.14
N LEU A 107 6.65 -18.21 2.79
CA LEU A 107 6.44 -16.78 2.82
C LEU A 107 6.67 -16.14 1.44
N GLU A 108 7.62 -16.64 0.64
CA GLU A 108 7.82 -16.18 -0.74
C GLU A 108 6.60 -16.44 -1.63
N ILE A 109 5.96 -17.61 -1.49
CA ILE A 109 4.71 -17.91 -2.20
C ILE A 109 3.62 -16.90 -1.80
N LEU A 110 3.44 -16.64 -0.51
CA LEU A 110 2.47 -15.68 -0.01
C LEU A 110 2.78 -14.25 -0.47
N ALA A 111 4.06 -13.85 -0.49
CA ALA A 111 4.48 -12.54 -0.94
C ALA A 111 4.19 -12.32 -2.44
N ASN A 112 4.41 -13.33 -3.26
CA ASN A 112 4.08 -13.30 -4.68
C ASN A 112 2.57 -13.14 -4.90
N GLN A 113 1.73 -13.87 -4.15
CA GLN A 113 0.27 -13.72 -4.24
C GLN A 113 -0.20 -12.34 -3.76
N ALA A 114 0.38 -11.84 -2.67
CA ALA A 114 0.07 -10.51 -2.16
C ALA A 114 0.48 -9.41 -3.17
N ALA A 115 1.62 -9.55 -3.83
CA ALA A 115 2.07 -8.62 -4.87
C ALA A 115 1.11 -8.56 -6.06
N ILE A 116 0.63 -9.72 -6.54
CA ILE A 116 -0.36 -9.80 -7.62
C ILE A 116 -1.69 -9.15 -7.20
N ALA A 117 -2.17 -9.47 -6.00
CA ALA A 117 -3.41 -8.90 -5.47
C ALA A 117 -3.32 -7.37 -5.34
N TYR A 118 -2.20 -6.86 -4.82
CA TYR A 118 -1.96 -5.43 -4.73
C TYR A 118 -1.90 -4.75 -6.10
N GLN A 119 -1.20 -5.34 -7.06
CA GLN A 119 -1.13 -4.83 -8.43
C GLN A 119 -2.52 -4.73 -9.07
N ASN A 120 -3.33 -5.79 -8.94
CA ASN A 120 -4.69 -5.80 -9.46
C ASN A 120 -5.57 -4.71 -8.83
N ALA A 121 -5.52 -4.57 -7.50
CA ALA A 121 -6.26 -3.53 -6.79
C ALA A 121 -5.81 -2.12 -7.21
N SER A 122 -4.51 -1.89 -7.33
CA SER A 122 -3.95 -0.61 -7.77
C SER A 122 -4.33 -0.27 -9.21
N PHE A 123 -4.33 -1.27 -10.11
CA PHE A 123 -4.76 -1.09 -11.49
C PHE A 123 -6.25 -0.71 -11.57
N LEU A 124 -7.11 -1.43 -10.85
CA LEU A 124 -8.55 -1.13 -10.79
C LEU A 124 -8.82 0.27 -10.25
N GLN A 125 -8.09 0.71 -9.23
CA GLN A 125 -8.24 2.05 -8.69
C GLN A 125 -7.85 3.12 -9.72
N LYS A 126 -6.69 2.97 -10.38
CA LYS A 126 -6.25 3.89 -11.43
C LYS A 126 -7.25 3.97 -12.59
N SER A 127 -7.77 2.82 -13.03
CA SER A 127 -8.77 2.78 -14.11
C SER A 127 -10.07 3.50 -13.71
N ARG A 128 -10.51 3.36 -12.46
CA ARG A 128 -11.69 4.10 -11.95
C ARG A 128 -11.46 5.60 -11.93
N ASP A 129 -10.31 6.02 -11.42
CA ASP A 129 -9.95 7.44 -11.35
C ASP A 129 -9.89 8.06 -12.76
N GLU A 130 -9.34 7.34 -13.74
CA GLU A 130 -9.30 7.75 -15.15
C GLU A 130 -10.70 7.87 -15.76
N ILE A 131 -11.59 6.91 -15.50
CA ILE A 131 -12.98 6.96 -15.96
C ILE A 131 -13.70 8.20 -15.42
N VAL A 132 -13.51 8.54 -14.14
CA VAL A 132 -14.11 9.74 -13.55
C VAL A 132 -13.63 11.00 -14.25
N VAL A 133 -12.32 11.12 -14.49
CA VAL A 133 -11.73 12.27 -15.19
C VAL A 133 -12.27 12.39 -16.62
N LEU A 134 -12.36 11.26 -17.36
CA LEU A 134 -12.89 11.25 -18.73
C LEU A 134 -14.38 11.59 -18.77
N GLN A 135 -15.17 11.15 -17.80
CA GLN A 135 -16.59 11.51 -17.68
C GLN A 135 -16.76 13.00 -17.44
N ASP A 136 -15.96 13.60 -16.57
CA ASP A 136 -15.98 15.05 -16.33
C ASP A 136 -15.59 15.84 -17.59
N GLN A 137 -14.61 15.37 -18.35
CA GLN A 137 -14.23 15.98 -19.62
C GLN A 137 -15.38 15.94 -20.65
N ILE A 138 -16.06 14.79 -20.78
CA ILE A 138 -17.21 14.66 -21.70
C ILE A 138 -18.34 15.61 -21.31
N VAL A 139 -18.62 15.77 -20.03
CA VAL A 139 -19.64 16.71 -19.54
C VAL A 139 -19.25 18.15 -19.87
N THR A 140 -17.98 18.50 -19.69
CA THR A 140 -17.46 19.83 -19.98
C THR A 140 -17.46 20.14 -21.49
N ASP A 141 -16.97 19.20 -22.32
CA ASP A 141 -16.88 19.37 -23.78
C ASP A 141 -18.26 19.45 -24.46
N ARG A 142 -19.27 18.77 -23.89
CA ARG A 142 -20.67 18.84 -24.39
C ARG A 142 -21.39 20.12 -23.98
N GLY A 143 -20.72 21.04 -23.29
CA GLY A 143 -21.30 22.31 -22.87
C GLY A 143 -22.41 22.18 -21.81
N TYR A 144 -22.52 21.04 -21.15
CA TYR A 144 -23.39 20.88 -19.99
C TYR A 144 -22.76 21.59 -18.80
N HIS A 145 -22.99 22.89 -18.71
CA HIS A 145 -22.64 23.63 -17.51
C HIS A 145 -23.58 23.21 -16.40
N THR A 146 -23.04 22.56 -15.39
CA THR A 146 -23.78 22.22 -14.18
C THR A 146 -24.12 23.52 -13.45
N MET A 147 -25.32 24.03 -13.65
CA MET A 147 -25.77 25.25 -12.98
C MET A 147 -26.16 24.90 -11.54
N ILE A 148 -25.33 25.31 -10.58
CA ILE A 148 -25.62 25.16 -9.17
C ILE A 148 -26.57 26.28 -8.75
N ALA A 149 -27.87 25.99 -8.64
CA ALA A 149 -28.88 26.93 -8.16
C ALA A 149 -29.25 26.59 -6.71
N ARG A 150 -29.22 27.59 -5.83
CA ARG A 150 -29.69 27.48 -4.42
C ARG A 150 -30.96 28.31 -4.18
N SER A 151 -31.32 29.20 -5.06
CA SER A 151 -32.51 30.02 -4.94
C SER A 151 -33.75 29.24 -5.40
N PRO A 152 -34.85 29.21 -4.61
CA PRO A 152 -36.12 28.55 -5.00
C PRO A 152 -36.64 29.03 -6.34
N VAL A 153 -36.54 30.32 -6.63
CA VAL A 153 -37.00 30.93 -7.89
C VAL A 153 -36.18 30.44 -9.11
N ILE A 154 -34.89 30.18 -8.95
CA ILE A 154 -34.06 29.66 -10.04
C ILE A 154 -34.34 28.17 -10.24
N LEU A 155 -34.57 27.40 -9.17
CA LEU A 155 -34.93 25.98 -9.25
C LEU A 155 -36.26 25.78 -9.97
N GLU A 156 -37.27 26.62 -9.72
CA GLU A 156 -38.55 26.61 -10.42
C GLU A 156 -38.41 26.91 -11.93
N LYS A 157 -37.56 27.86 -12.28
CA LYS A 157 -37.30 28.17 -13.69
C LYS A 157 -36.52 27.06 -14.40
N LEU A 158 -35.56 26.42 -13.72
CA LEU A 158 -34.84 25.27 -14.28
C LEU A 158 -35.75 24.07 -14.54
N ASP A 159 -36.73 23.81 -13.66
CA ASP A 159 -37.74 22.76 -13.87
C ASP A 159 -38.61 23.03 -15.12
N ILE A 160 -38.94 24.29 -15.38
CA ILE A 160 -39.63 24.70 -16.60
C ILE A 160 -38.81 24.45 -17.84
N VAL A 161 -37.51 24.86 -17.81
CA VAL A 161 -36.58 24.68 -18.94
C VAL A 161 -36.38 23.18 -19.24
N GLU A 162 -36.24 22.36 -18.22
CA GLU A 162 -36.08 20.90 -18.39
C GLU A 162 -37.34 20.24 -18.99
N ARG A 163 -38.53 20.71 -18.63
CA ARG A 163 -39.77 20.23 -19.21
C ARG A 163 -39.92 20.64 -20.67
N VAL A 164 -39.56 21.86 -21.02
CA VAL A 164 -39.62 22.34 -22.40
C VAL A 164 -38.60 21.61 -23.27
N ALA A 165 -37.38 21.43 -22.80
CA ALA A 165 -36.32 20.72 -23.53
C ALA A 165 -36.72 19.26 -23.86
N LYS A 166 -37.51 18.60 -22.99
CA LYS A 166 -38.00 17.24 -23.21
C LYS A 166 -39.23 17.17 -24.15
N SER A 167 -39.90 18.29 -24.43
CA SER A 167 -41.07 18.34 -25.29
C SER A 167 -40.76 18.56 -26.76
N ASP A 168 -39.53 18.93 -27.08
CA ASP A 168 -39.10 19.29 -28.46
C ASP A 168 -38.26 18.17 -29.13
N SER A 169 -38.41 16.92 -28.66
CA SER A 169 -37.71 15.74 -29.19
C SER A 169 -38.68 14.72 -29.77
#